data_bdbe3ee7f2e4c9c5bea7e2d5d987725e
#
_entry.id   bdbe3ee7f2e4c9c5bea7e2d5d987725e
#
_cell.length_a   1.000
_cell.length_b   1.000
_cell.length_c   1.000
_cell.angle_alpha   90.00
_cell.angle_beta   90.00
_cell.angle_gamma   90.00
#
_symmetry.space_group_name_H-M   'P 1'
#
loop_
_entity.id
_entity.type
_entity.pdbx_description
1 polymer ?
#
loop_
_entity_poly.entity_id
_entity_poly.type
_entity_poly.pdbx_seq_one_letter_code
_entity_poly.pdbx_strand_id
1 'polypeptide(L)'
;MQIKTKLTVLLFLGCFTIITIKAKGQFYLSGQLRTRSEYRDGQGAPLSKGDDAAFFTSQRTRLKFGYNMYRLKFGLSLQDVRVWGQDVSTINRTTTANNDGLMLHEAWAEILLTDTTLKNKALSLKIGRQELAYDDQKLLGNLDWLQQGRRHDAAVLKFETKSWMIHLAGAFNQNKESASGTIYNSTPPGNYTASTNGGVMYKSMEFLYAGRKLKSGKASFIFFSDQFSKPDT
;
A
#
# COMPACT_ATOMS: atom_id res chain seq x y z
N MET A 1 15.67 47.40 -20.70
CA MET A 1 14.98 46.10 -20.51
C MET A 1 15.82 45.06 -19.78
N GLN A 2 17.14 45.12 -19.82
CA GLN A 2 18.04 44.12 -19.15
C GLN A 2 18.12 44.22 -17.61
N ILE A 3 17.86 45.40 -17.01
CA ILE A 3 17.96 45.58 -15.52
C ILE A 3 16.80 44.94 -14.80
N LYS A 4 15.56 44.98 -15.36
CA LYS A 4 14.39 44.36 -14.76
C LYS A 4 14.49 42.82 -14.72
N THR A 5 15.06 42.22 -15.74
CA THR A 5 15.23 40.74 -15.83
C THR A 5 16.24 40.22 -14.78
N LYS A 6 17.34 40.98 -14.58
CA LYS A 6 18.35 40.62 -13.56
C LYS A 6 17.81 40.74 -12.13
N LEU A 7 16.94 41.72 -11.85
CA LEU A 7 16.33 41.91 -10.55
C LEU A 7 15.31 40.81 -10.24
N THR A 8 14.55 40.37 -11.27
CA THR A 8 13.58 39.26 -11.10
C THR A 8 14.28 37.92 -10.84
N VAL A 9 15.38 37.64 -11.54
CA VAL A 9 16.20 36.43 -11.33
C VAL A 9 16.86 36.44 -9.93
N LEU A 10 17.34 37.60 -9.48
CA LEU A 10 17.92 37.75 -8.13
C LEU A 10 16.86 37.58 -7.03
N LEU A 11 15.62 38.03 -7.22
CA LEU A 11 14.50 37.81 -6.31
C LEU A 11 14.09 36.35 -6.28
N PHE A 12 14.10 35.64 -7.41
CA PHE A 12 13.81 34.20 -7.47
C PHE A 12 14.92 33.36 -6.81
N LEU A 13 16.19 33.70 -7.01
CA LEU A 13 17.31 33.03 -6.30
C LEU A 13 17.29 33.37 -4.80
N GLY A 14 16.94 34.60 -4.41
CA GLY A 14 16.83 35.01 -3.01
C GLY A 14 15.67 34.33 -2.25
N CYS A 15 14.53 34.04 -2.92
CA CYS A 15 13.43 33.29 -2.33
C CYS A 15 13.78 31.81 -2.08
N PHE A 16 14.68 31.22 -2.87
CA PHE A 16 15.08 29.83 -2.70
C PHE A 16 16.06 29.63 -1.52
N THR A 17 16.74 30.67 -1.06
CA THR A 17 17.74 30.58 0.01
C THR A 17 17.18 30.84 1.42
N ILE A 18 15.90 31.28 1.55
CA ILE A 18 15.33 31.65 2.86
C ILE A 18 14.55 30.51 3.54
N ILE A 19 14.35 29.36 2.87
CA ILE A 19 13.68 28.22 3.48
C ILE A 19 14.72 27.20 3.99
N THR A 20 15.65 27.63 4.84
CA THR A 20 16.29 26.71 5.77
C THR A 20 15.41 26.59 7.02
N ILE A 21 14.24 26.00 6.88
CA ILE A 21 13.52 25.45 8.01
C ILE A 21 14.45 24.35 8.56
N LYS A 22 14.96 24.54 9.78
CA LYS A 22 15.59 23.46 10.54
C LYS A 22 14.50 22.42 10.85
N ALA A 23 14.07 21.69 9.84
CA ALA A 23 13.18 20.56 10.00
C ALA A 23 13.99 19.48 10.73
N LYS A 24 13.72 19.29 12.03
CA LYS A 24 14.22 18.16 12.81
C LYS A 24 13.49 16.85 12.38
N GLY A 25 13.21 16.69 11.11
CA GLY A 25 12.58 15.53 10.53
C GLY A 25 13.62 14.64 9.85
N GLN A 26 13.43 13.33 9.94
CA GLN A 26 14.23 12.36 9.21
C GLN A 26 13.46 11.91 7.97
N PHE A 27 14.02 12.18 6.81
CA PHE A 27 13.55 11.68 5.52
C PHE A 27 14.30 10.41 5.16
N TYR A 28 13.60 9.41 4.62
CA TYR A 28 14.20 8.24 4.02
C TYR A 28 13.60 7.93 2.65
N LEU A 29 14.43 7.39 1.79
CA LEU A 29 14.09 6.91 0.45
C LEU A 29 14.65 5.50 0.28
N SER A 30 13.83 4.58 -0.23
CA SER A 30 14.29 3.26 -0.63
C SER A 30 13.66 2.82 -1.94
N GLY A 31 14.37 1.99 -2.70
CA GLY A 31 13.91 1.43 -3.96
C GLY A 31 13.97 -0.09 -3.94
N GLN A 32 13.05 -0.72 -4.64
CA GLN A 32 13.03 -2.15 -4.87
C GLN A 32 12.77 -2.42 -6.35
N LEU A 33 13.61 -3.25 -6.94
CA LEU A 33 13.35 -3.87 -8.24
C LEU A 33 13.29 -5.38 -8.01
N ARG A 34 12.20 -6.01 -8.44
CA ARG A 34 12.02 -7.46 -8.35
C ARG A 34 11.49 -7.99 -9.67
N THR A 35 12.26 -8.84 -10.31
CA THR A 35 11.87 -9.58 -11.52
C THR A 35 11.60 -11.04 -11.16
N ARG A 36 10.66 -11.67 -11.86
CA ARG A 36 10.32 -13.06 -11.71
C ARG A 36 9.92 -13.66 -13.04
N SER A 37 10.70 -14.60 -13.53
CA SER A 37 10.36 -15.39 -14.73
C SER A 37 9.64 -16.66 -14.31
N GLU A 38 8.56 -16.97 -14.98
CA GLU A 38 7.71 -18.12 -14.67
C GLU A 38 7.45 -18.93 -15.94
N TYR A 39 7.57 -20.24 -15.81
CA TYR A 39 7.05 -21.22 -16.76
C TYR A 39 5.84 -21.87 -16.11
N ARG A 40 4.67 -21.78 -16.75
CA ARG A 40 3.40 -22.28 -16.23
C ARG A 40 2.82 -23.33 -17.15
N ASP A 41 2.72 -24.55 -16.64
CA ASP A 41 2.00 -25.65 -17.25
C ASP A 41 0.68 -25.86 -16.47
N GLY A 42 -0.27 -24.95 -16.73
CA GLY A 42 -1.50 -24.80 -15.95
C GLY A 42 -1.35 -23.92 -14.72
N GLN A 43 -2.49 -23.54 -14.11
CA GLN A 43 -2.55 -22.78 -12.85
C GLN A 43 -3.83 -23.15 -12.08
N GLY A 44 -3.66 -23.82 -10.94
CA GLY A 44 -4.80 -24.32 -10.14
C GLY A 44 -5.45 -25.59 -10.72
N ALA A 45 -5.25 -25.87 -12.00
CA ALA A 45 -5.60 -27.09 -12.71
C ALA A 45 -4.57 -27.36 -13.83
N PRO A 46 -4.39 -28.62 -14.26
CA PRO A 46 -3.58 -28.93 -15.43
C PRO A 46 -4.10 -28.25 -16.70
N LEU A 47 -3.20 -27.99 -17.66
CA LEU A 47 -3.62 -27.49 -18.97
C LEU A 47 -4.56 -28.46 -19.66
N SER A 48 -5.48 -27.93 -20.47
CA SER A 48 -6.30 -28.75 -21.38
C SER A 48 -5.44 -29.30 -22.48
N LYS A 49 -5.89 -30.44 -23.03
CA LYS A 49 -5.18 -31.07 -24.15
C LYS A 49 -5.17 -30.14 -25.38
N GLY A 50 -3.97 -29.79 -25.83
CA GLY A 50 -3.76 -28.91 -26.99
C GLY A 50 -3.44 -27.44 -26.61
N ASP A 51 -3.44 -27.10 -25.34
CA ASP A 51 -2.96 -25.79 -24.85
C ASP A 51 -1.44 -25.83 -24.62
N ASP A 52 -0.77 -24.72 -24.89
CA ASP A 52 0.66 -24.58 -24.68
C ASP A 52 0.96 -23.95 -23.31
N ALA A 53 2.06 -24.37 -22.70
CA ALA A 53 2.54 -23.79 -21.46
C ALA A 53 2.96 -22.32 -21.66
N ALA A 54 2.69 -21.49 -20.68
CA ALA A 54 3.02 -20.06 -20.72
C ALA A 54 4.42 -19.79 -20.15
N PHE A 55 5.16 -18.90 -20.79
CA PHE A 55 6.40 -18.31 -20.25
C PHE A 55 6.29 -16.80 -20.25
N PHE A 56 6.58 -16.17 -19.09
CA PHE A 56 6.60 -14.71 -19.00
C PHE A 56 7.53 -14.25 -17.86
N THR A 57 7.97 -13.00 -17.93
CA THR A 57 8.72 -12.35 -16.88
C THR A 57 7.89 -11.19 -16.33
N SER A 58 7.54 -11.26 -15.06
CA SER A 58 6.89 -10.17 -14.33
C SER A 58 7.92 -9.32 -13.59
N GLN A 59 7.65 -8.04 -13.43
CA GLN A 59 8.51 -7.10 -12.72
C GLN A 59 7.69 -6.22 -11.79
N ARG A 60 8.24 -5.97 -10.61
CA ARG A 60 7.79 -4.91 -9.71
C ARG A 60 8.93 -3.92 -9.50
N THR A 61 8.65 -2.64 -9.73
CA THR A 61 9.47 -1.53 -9.29
C THR A 61 8.71 -0.77 -8.21
N ARG A 62 9.32 -0.54 -7.04
CA ARG A 62 8.69 0.16 -5.93
C ARG A 62 9.65 1.20 -5.36
N LEU A 63 9.17 2.43 -5.19
CA LEU A 63 9.87 3.52 -4.50
C LEU A 63 9.11 3.85 -3.22
N LYS A 64 9.78 3.81 -2.09
CA LYS A 64 9.21 4.15 -0.79
C LYS A 64 9.85 5.42 -0.25
N PHE A 65 9.01 6.36 0.13
CA PHE A 65 9.37 7.62 0.77
C PHE A 65 8.80 7.62 2.18
N GLY A 66 9.56 8.09 3.13
CA GLY A 66 9.07 8.29 4.48
C GLY A 66 9.62 9.56 5.10
N TYR A 67 8.83 10.16 5.96
CA TYR A 67 9.19 11.32 6.72
C TYR A 67 8.75 11.14 8.17
N ASN A 68 9.69 11.29 9.10
CA ASN A 68 9.44 11.19 10.52
C ASN A 68 9.76 12.53 11.19
N MET A 69 8.79 13.10 11.88
CA MET A 69 8.92 14.30 12.67
C MET A 69 8.30 14.04 14.04
N TYR A 70 8.78 14.70 15.05
CA TYR A 70 8.41 14.66 16.48
C TYR A 70 7.19 13.80 16.86
N ARG A 71 5.99 14.08 16.31
CA ARG A 71 4.74 13.33 16.57
C ARG A 71 4.05 12.83 15.31
N LEU A 72 4.66 13.04 14.15
CA LEU A 72 4.04 12.79 12.86
C LEU A 72 4.97 11.95 11.98
N LYS A 73 4.43 10.91 11.38
CA LYS A 73 5.10 10.10 10.37
C LYS A 73 4.27 10.07 9.11
N PHE A 74 4.92 10.15 7.96
CA PHE A 74 4.32 9.92 6.66
C PHE A 74 5.01 8.77 5.95
N GLY A 75 4.23 7.99 5.23
CA GLY A 75 4.72 6.97 4.31
C GLY A 75 4.02 7.09 2.97
N LEU A 76 4.81 7.03 1.91
CA LEU A 76 4.36 7.00 0.51
C LEU A 76 5.10 5.88 -0.20
N SER A 77 4.38 5.05 -0.95
CA SER A 77 4.96 4.01 -1.79
C SER A 77 4.34 4.06 -3.18
N LEU A 78 5.16 4.37 -4.17
CA LEU A 78 4.82 4.30 -5.58
C LEU A 78 5.27 2.95 -6.14
N GLN A 79 4.42 2.33 -6.94
CA GLN A 79 4.68 1.00 -7.48
C GLN A 79 4.28 0.91 -8.94
N ASP A 80 5.13 0.27 -9.73
CA ASP A 80 4.81 -0.22 -11.06
C ASP A 80 4.90 -1.75 -11.06
N VAL A 81 3.92 -2.41 -11.63
CA VAL A 81 3.89 -3.87 -11.81
C VAL A 81 3.53 -4.16 -13.25
N ARG A 82 4.40 -4.89 -13.94
CA ARG A 82 4.19 -5.23 -15.36
C ARG A 82 4.72 -6.62 -15.69
N VAL A 83 4.23 -7.17 -16.77
CA VAL A 83 4.90 -8.23 -17.51
C VAL A 83 5.79 -7.56 -18.55
N TRP A 84 6.98 -8.09 -18.80
CA TRP A 84 7.89 -7.53 -19.80
C TRP A 84 7.23 -7.49 -21.17
N GLY A 85 7.34 -6.35 -21.84
CA GLY A 85 6.64 -6.04 -23.07
C GLY A 85 5.39 -5.16 -22.89
N GLN A 86 4.81 -5.09 -21.69
CA GLN A 86 3.66 -4.21 -21.41
C GLN A 86 4.10 -2.74 -21.27
N ASP A 87 3.33 -1.83 -21.84
CA ASP A 87 3.52 -0.39 -21.75
C ASP A 87 2.16 0.32 -21.74
N VAL A 88 2.10 1.48 -21.07
CA VAL A 88 0.93 2.37 -21.09
C VAL A 88 0.82 3.17 -22.41
N SER A 89 1.92 3.28 -23.17
CA SER A 89 1.99 4.01 -24.44
C SER A 89 1.53 3.15 -25.60
N THR A 90 0.59 3.65 -26.38
CA THR A 90 0.16 3.05 -27.65
C THR A 90 1.08 3.41 -28.82
N ILE A 91 2.03 4.33 -28.61
CA ILE A 91 2.94 4.85 -29.66
C ILE A 91 4.27 4.10 -29.65
N ASN A 92 4.63 3.45 -28.54
CA ASN A 92 5.84 2.67 -28.43
C ASN A 92 5.76 1.43 -29.36
N ARG A 93 6.75 1.29 -30.24
CA ARG A 93 6.80 0.18 -31.21
C ARG A 93 7.53 -1.06 -30.72
N THR A 94 8.15 -0.97 -29.54
CA THR A 94 8.95 -2.07 -28.95
C THR A 94 8.22 -2.78 -27.81
N THR A 95 7.08 -2.23 -27.35
CA THR A 95 6.26 -2.77 -26.27
C THR A 95 4.78 -2.74 -26.66
N THR A 96 3.96 -3.50 -25.96
CA THR A 96 2.50 -3.54 -26.16
C THR A 96 1.79 -2.61 -25.18
N ALA A 97 0.75 -1.90 -25.64
CA ALA A 97 -0.15 -1.18 -24.75
C ALA A 97 -0.97 -2.22 -23.95
N ASN A 98 -0.92 -2.17 -22.64
CA ASN A 98 -1.81 -2.95 -21.74
C ASN A 98 -1.32 -2.93 -20.29
N ASN A 99 -0.94 -1.77 -19.81
CA ASN A 99 -0.48 -1.63 -18.43
C ASN A 99 -1.14 -0.42 -17.77
N ASP A 100 -1.57 -0.60 -16.52
CA ASP A 100 -2.19 0.47 -15.73
C ASP A 100 -1.18 1.56 -15.28
N GLY A 101 0.13 1.33 -15.50
CA GLY A 101 1.17 2.27 -15.16
C GLY A 101 1.49 2.35 -13.68
N LEU A 102 2.03 3.52 -13.29
CA LEU A 102 2.45 3.77 -11.92
C LEU A 102 1.25 3.90 -10.98
N MET A 103 1.21 3.11 -9.91
CA MET A 103 0.15 3.13 -8.93
C MET A 103 0.63 3.58 -7.54
N LEU A 104 -0.29 4.14 -6.76
CA LEU A 104 -0.10 4.44 -5.37
C LEU A 104 -0.31 3.15 -4.54
N HIS A 105 0.78 2.56 -4.06
CA HIS A 105 0.71 1.35 -3.24
C HIS A 105 0.41 1.67 -1.78
N GLU A 106 1.08 2.66 -1.19
CA GLU A 106 0.81 3.18 0.15
C GLU A 106 0.81 4.70 0.16
N ALA A 107 -0.08 5.30 0.95
CA ALA A 107 -0.08 6.71 1.30
C ALA A 107 -0.79 6.88 2.64
N TRP A 108 -0.04 7.11 3.71
CA TRP A 108 -0.57 7.19 5.06
C TRP A 108 0.15 8.22 5.92
N ALA A 109 -0.57 8.69 6.93
CA ALA A 109 -0.02 9.48 8.03
C ALA A 109 -0.26 8.76 9.35
N GLU A 110 0.69 8.85 10.28
CA GLU A 110 0.57 8.35 11.65
C GLU A 110 0.89 9.48 12.63
N ILE A 111 -0.06 9.74 13.54
CA ILE A 111 0.05 10.79 14.55
C ILE A 111 0.18 10.12 15.92
N LEU A 112 1.23 10.49 16.67
CA LEU A 112 1.39 10.10 18.06
C LEU A 112 0.47 10.97 18.93
N LEU A 113 -0.46 10.32 19.62
CA LEU A 113 -1.46 10.96 20.49
C LEU A 113 -0.98 11.13 21.94
N THR A 114 -0.10 10.23 22.41
CA THR A 114 0.50 10.32 23.74
C THR A 114 1.62 11.34 23.79
N ASP A 115 1.96 11.76 25.01
CA ASP A 115 3.15 12.58 25.24
C ASP A 115 4.43 11.82 24.86
N THR A 116 5.33 12.49 24.16
CA THR A 116 6.63 11.93 23.71
C THR A 116 7.61 11.67 24.86
N THR A 117 7.34 12.21 26.05
CA THR A 117 8.13 11.92 27.27
C THR A 117 7.85 10.51 27.79
N LEU A 118 6.73 9.87 27.39
CA LEU A 118 6.34 8.53 27.81
C LEU A 118 7.12 7.47 27.03
N LYS A 119 8.28 7.07 27.52
CA LYS A 119 9.17 6.11 26.85
C LYS A 119 8.65 4.66 26.78
N ASN A 120 7.64 4.31 27.58
CA ASN A 120 7.21 2.91 27.74
C ASN A 120 5.85 2.60 27.14
N LYS A 121 5.13 3.58 26.63
CA LYS A 121 3.82 3.42 25.99
C LYS A 121 3.60 4.50 24.93
N ALA A 122 2.95 4.10 23.85
CA ALA A 122 2.55 4.99 22.77
C ALA A 122 1.12 4.69 22.36
N LEU A 123 0.33 5.72 22.19
CA LEU A 123 -0.95 5.67 21.50
C LEU A 123 -0.80 6.49 20.22
N SER A 124 -1.05 5.89 19.07
CA SER A 124 -1.00 6.57 17.78
C SER A 124 -2.20 6.21 16.91
N LEU A 125 -2.51 7.08 15.97
CA LEU A 125 -3.52 6.88 14.96
C LEU A 125 -2.86 6.93 13.58
N LYS A 126 -2.95 5.81 12.82
CA LYS A 126 -2.46 5.70 11.45
C LYS A 126 -3.64 5.66 10.49
N ILE A 127 -3.67 6.58 9.53
CA ILE A 127 -4.78 6.72 8.56
C ILE A 127 -4.22 6.77 7.15
N GLY A 128 -4.91 6.12 6.22
CA GLY A 128 -4.64 6.14 4.80
C GLY A 128 -4.44 4.76 4.20
N ARG A 129 -3.97 4.73 2.96
CA ARG A 129 -3.68 3.49 2.24
C ARG A 129 -2.42 2.85 2.79
N GLN A 130 -2.53 1.65 3.33
CA GLN A 130 -1.46 0.97 4.06
C GLN A 130 -1.52 -0.54 3.94
N GLU A 131 -0.37 -1.19 4.08
CA GLU A 131 -0.31 -2.63 4.31
C GLU A 131 -0.73 -2.94 5.75
N LEU A 132 -1.54 -3.98 5.92
CA LEU A 132 -1.91 -4.56 7.21
C LEU A 132 -1.33 -5.98 7.27
N ALA A 133 -0.34 -6.18 8.12
CA ALA A 133 0.33 -7.47 8.28
C ALA A 133 0.49 -7.79 9.76
N TYR A 134 -0.11 -8.88 10.19
CA TYR A 134 -0.11 -9.34 11.58
C TYR A 134 0.31 -10.80 11.66
N ASP A 135 1.12 -11.11 12.66
CA ASP A 135 1.63 -12.45 12.97
C ASP A 135 2.24 -13.16 11.75
N ASP A 136 1.75 -14.34 11.40
CA ASP A 136 2.18 -15.14 10.25
C ASP A 136 1.40 -14.82 8.96
N GLN A 137 0.63 -13.73 8.97
CA GLN A 137 -0.10 -13.19 7.82
C GLN A 137 -1.18 -14.12 7.23
N LYS A 138 -1.69 -15.07 7.98
CA LYS A 138 -2.76 -15.96 7.50
C LYS A 138 -4.10 -15.26 7.31
N LEU A 139 -4.46 -14.32 8.21
CA LEU A 139 -5.69 -13.53 8.11
C LEU A 139 -5.42 -12.17 7.48
N LEU A 140 -4.52 -11.39 8.09
CA LEU A 140 -4.12 -10.06 7.61
C LEU A 140 -2.67 -10.10 7.18
N GLY A 141 -2.44 -10.01 5.88
CA GLY A 141 -1.12 -10.05 5.28
C GLY A 141 -1.02 -9.18 4.04
N ASN A 142 0.19 -8.72 3.74
CA ASN A 142 0.48 -7.86 2.60
C ASN A 142 0.67 -8.61 1.28
N LEU A 143 0.66 -9.95 1.28
CA LEU A 143 0.88 -10.80 0.09
C LEU A 143 2.12 -10.37 -0.71
N ASP A 144 3.21 -10.04 -0.05
CA ASP A 144 4.39 -9.48 -0.72
C ASP A 144 5.05 -10.46 -1.72
N TRP A 145 4.76 -11.75 -1.63
CA TRP A 145 5.19 -12.75 -2.61
C TRP A 145 4.54 -12.53 -4.01
N LEU A 146 3.36 -11.92 -4.08
CA LEU A 146 2.77 -11.43 -5.33
C LEU A 146 3.45 -10.13 -5.78
N GLN A 147 3.44 -9.86 -7.09
CA GLN A 147 3.99 -8.60 -7.60
C GLN A 147 3.18 -7.40 -7.11
N GLN A 148 1.85 -7.49 -7.08
CA GLN A 148 0.96 -6.40 -6.68
C GLN A 148 1.04 -6.07 -5.19
N GLY A 149 1.16 -7.09 -4.32
CA GLY A 149 0.97 -6.95 -2.88
C GLY A 149 -0.48 -6.60 -2.51
N ARG A 150 -0.78 -6.56 -1.22
CA ARG A 150 -2.11 -6.19 -0.69
C ARG A 150 -2.00 -4.95 0.17
N ARG A 151 -2.98 -4.07 0.07
CA ARG A 151 -3.12 -2.82 0.82
C ARG A 151 -4.57 -2.54 1.12
N HIS A 152 -4.81 -1.69 2.12
CA HIS A 152 -6.13 -1.34 2.61
C HIS A 152 -6.22 0.17 2.84
N ASP A 153 -7.34 0.78 2.52
CA ASP A 153 -7.67 2.15 2.94
C ASP A 153 -8.29 2.04 4.34
N ALA A 154 -7.53 2.40 5.36
CA ALA A 154 -7.83 2.06 6.74
C ALA A 154 -7.42 3.14 7.73
N ALA A 155 -8.10 3.15 8.89
CA ALA A 155 -7.69 3.85 10.11
C ALA A 155 -7.34 2.81 11.18
N VAL A 156 -6.17 2.94 11.80
CA VAL A 156 -5.67 2.04 12.83
C VAL A 156 -5.27 2.83 14.07
N LEU A 157 -6.01 2.65 15.16
CA LEU A 157 -5.64 3.14 16.48
C LEU A 157 -4.71 2.11 17.13
N LYS A 158 -3.49 2.54 17.47
CA LYS A 158 -2.41 1.65 17.94
C LYS A 158 -2.02 2.03 19.36
N PHE A 159 -2.20 1.11 20.30
CA PHE A 159 -1.64 1.21 21.63
C PHE A 159 -0.51 0.21 21.79
N GLU A 160 0.70 0.71 21.97
CA GLU A 160 1.92 -0.10 22.03
C GLU A 160 2.70 0.18 23.31
N THR A 161 3.19 -0.89 23.94
CA THR A 161 4.09 -0.85 25.10
C THR A 161 5.28 -1.76 24.83
N LYS A 162 6.20 -1.89 25.80
CA LYS A 162 7.32 -2.85 25.69
C LYS A 162 6.86 -4.31 25.48
N SER A 163 5.68 -4.68 26.01
CA SER A 163 5.18 -6.06 26.00
C SER A 163 3.83 -6.23 25.32
N TRP A 164 3.05 -5.18 25.14
CA TRP A 164 1.73 -5.24 24.53
C TRP A 164 1.66 -4.45 23.24
N MET A 165 0.92 -4.99 22.27
CA MET A 165 0.49 -4.36 21.05
C MET A 165 -1.02 -4.56 20.95
N ILE A 166 -1.79 -3.47 21.03
CA ILE A 166 -3.25 -3.51 20.92
C ILE A 166 -3.64 -2.55 19.81
N HIS A 167 -4.23 -3.06 18.73
CA HIS A 167 -4.65 -2.28 17.58
C HIS A 167 -6.15 -2.46 17.35
N LEU A 168 -6.86 -1.35 17.20
CA LEU A 168 -8.24 -1.30 16.74
C LEU A 168 -8.27 -0.65 15.37
N ALA A 169 -8.87 -1.31 14.39
CA ALA A 169 -8.84 -0.84 13.02
C ALA A 169 -10.19 -0.94 12.33
N GLY A 170 -10.42 -0.01 11.40
CA GLY A 170 -11.50 -0.08 10.43
C GLY A 170 -10.96 0.23 9.03
N ALA A 171 -11.43 -0.53 8.04
CA ALA A 171 -11.13 -0.33 6.63
C ALA A 171 -12.42 -0.33 5.82
N PHE A 172 -12.41 0.42 4.71
CA PHE A 172 -13.60 0.65 3.93
C PHE A 172 -13.28 0.70 2.44
N ASN A 173 -14.09 0.01 1.62
CA ASN A 173 -13.96 0.03 0.17
C ASN A 173 -15.19 0.68 -0.48
N GLN A 174 -14.93 1.65 -1.35
CA GLN A 174 -15.92 2.32 -2.20
C GLN A 174 -15.35 2.42 -3.61
N ASN A 175 -16.20 2.36 -4.64
CA ASN A 175 -15.74 2.45 -6.01
C ASN A 175 -15.60 3.88 -6.50
N LYS A 176 -16.45 4.78 -6.03
CA LYS A 176 -16.43 6.20 -6.39
C LYS A 176 -17.24 7.04 -5.42
N GLU A 177 -17.03 8.35 -5.47
CA GLU A 177 -17.91 9.34 -4.85
C GLU A 177 -19.30 9.32 -5.49
N SER A 178 -20.34 9.51 -4.67
CA SER A 178 -21.72 9.60 -5.11
C SER A 178 -22.49 10.63 -4.30
N ALA A 179 -23.43 11.34 -4.94
CA ALA A 179 -24.31 12.29 -4.28
C ALA A 179 -25.37 11.61 -3.37
N SER A 180 -25.67 10.34 -3.62
CA SER A 180 -26.59 9.56 -2.78
C SER A 180 -26.21 8.07 -2.82
N GLY A 181 -26.23 7.45 -1.64
CA GLY A 181 -25.85 6.05 -1.48
C GLY A 181 -24.36 5.78 -1.67
N THR A 182 -23.89 4.71 -1.08
CA THR A 182 -22.51 4.22 -1.25
C THR A 182 -22.42 3.32 -2.47
N ILE A 183 -21.57 3.65 -3.42
CA ILE A 183 -21.32 2.81 -4.59
C ILE A 183 -20.22 1.83 -4.26
N TYR A 184 -20.56 0.55 -4.27
CA TYR A 184 -19.65 -0.54 -3.99
C TYR A 184 -19.85 -1.67 -5.00
N ASN A 185 -18.73 -2.12 -5.59
CA ASN A 185 -18.68 -3.31 -6.42
C ASN A 185 -17.67 -4.28 -5.80
N SER A 186 -18.12 -5.47 -5.48
CA SER A 186 -17.30 -6.50 -4.85
C SER A 186 -16.29 -7.15 -5.80
N THR A 187 -16.45 -6.99 -7.11
CA THR A 187 -15.56 -7.59 -8.10
C THR A 187 -14.26 -6.79 -8.22
N PRO A 188 -13.10 -7.37 -7.93
CA PRO A 188 -11.82 -6.70 -8.15
C PRO A 188 -11.62 -6.36 -9.62
N PRO A 189 -11.11 -5.17 -9.97
CA PRO A 189 -10.77 -4.85 -11.34
C PRO A 189 -9.63 -5.76 -11.83
N GLY A 190 -9.66 -6.12 -13.12
CA GLY A 190 -8.62 -6.96 -13.72
C GLY A 190 -8.69 -8.43 -13.32
N ASN A 191 -9.82 -8.88 -12.78
CA ASN A 191 -10.02 -10.30 -12.51
C ASN A 191 -10.05 -11.10 -13.83
N TYR A 192 -9.21 -12.11 -13.94
CA TYR A 192 -9.12 -13.00 -15.10
C TYR A 192 -9.34 -14.46 -14.68
N THR A 193 -9.78 -15.28 -15.61
CA THR A 193 -10.25 -16.65 -15.35
C THR A 193 -9.24 -17.53 -14.60
N ALA A 194 -7.94 -17.32 -14.78
CA ALA A 194 -6.88 -18.04 -14.09
C ALA A 194 -6.36 -17.36 -12.83
N SER A 195 -7.02 -16.31 -12.32
CA SER A 195 -6.59 -15.62 -11.12
C SER A 195 -6.92 -16.45 -9.89
N THR A 196 -5.89 -17.01 -9.25
CA THR A 196 -6.02 -17.72 -7.97
C THR A 196 -6.18 -16.78 -6.77
N ASN A 197 -5.99 -15.48 -6.98
CA ASN A 197 -6.22 -14.42 -5.99
C ASN A 197 -7.52 -13.67 -6.25
N GLY A 198 -8.33 -14.17 -7.17
CA GLY A 198 -9.69 -13.70 -7.38
C GLY A 198 -10.50 -13.93 -6.12
N GLY A 199 -11.41 -13.05 -5.84
CA GLY A 199 -12.30 -13.14 -4.68
C GLY A 199 -13.15 -11.90 -4.62
N VAL A 200 -14.09 -11.91 -3.69
CA VAL A 200 -14.95 -10.75 -3.43
C VAL A 200 -14.19 -9.80 -2.51
N MET A 201 -14.16 -8.51 -2.85
CA MET A 201 -13.65 -7.48 -1.94
C MET A 201 -14.65 -7.26 -0.81
N TYR A 202 -14.16 -7.03 0.41
CA TYR A 202 -15.03 -6.60 1.51
C TYR A 202 -15.52 -5.16 1.25
N LYS A 203 -16.71 -4.85 1.76
CA LYS A 203 -17.25 -3.48 1.79
C LYS A 203 -16.69 -2.72 2.99
N SER A 204 -16.75 -3.31 4.18
CA SER A 204 -16.10 -2.85 5.40
C SER A 204 -15.41 -4.00 6.10
N MET A 205 -14.42 -3.67 6.91
CA MET A 205 -13.64 -4.61 7.70
C MET A 205 -13.22 -3.93 8.99
N GLU A 206 -13.51 -4.55 10.12
CA GLU A 206 -13.10 -4.08 11.43
C GLU A 206 -12.34 -5.20 12.16
N PHE A 207 -11.31 -4.84 12.90
CA PHE A 207 -10.63 -5.82 13.75
C PHE A 207 -10.04 -5.21 15.02
N LEU A 208 -9.94 -6.07 16.03
CA LEU A 208 -9.16 -5.84 17.24
C LEU A 208 -8.04 -6.88 17.29
N TYR A 209 -6.81 -6.42 17.31
CA TYR A 209 -5.62 -7.24 17.51
C TYR A 209 -5.02 -6.98 18.88
N ALA A 210 -4.70 -8.03 19.63
CA ALA A 210 -3.99 -7.95 20.89
C ALA A 210 -2.81 -8.94 20.89
N GLY A 211 -1.59 -8.41 20.86
CA GLY A 211 -0.35 -9.20 20.91
C GLY A 211 0.41 -8.95 22.21
N ARG A 212 0.94 -9.99 22.83
CA ARG A 212 1.78 -9.91 24.02
C ARG A 212 3.10 -10.63 23.81
N LYS A 213 4.19 -9.92 24.07
CA LYS A 213 5.53 -10.49 24.11
C LYS A 213 5.73 -11.16 25.47
N LEU A 214 6.08 -12.45 25.47
CA LEU A 214 6.41 -13.25 26.63
C LEU A 214 7.94 -13.41 26.74
N LYS A 215 8.43 -14.00 27.83
CA LYS A 215 9.87 -14.28 28.01
C LYS A 215 10.41 -15.22 26.92
N SER A 216 9.63 -16.22 26.52
CA SER A 216 10.04 -17.28 25.58
C SER A 216 9.14 -17.37 24.34
N GLY A 217 8.47 -16.27 23.94
CA GLY A 217 7.62 -16.30 22.76
C GLY A 217 6.67 -15.11 22.66
N LYS A 218 5.64 -15.25 21.84
CA LYS A 218 4.57 -14.28 21.63
C LYS A 218 3.23 -15.01 21.67
N ALA A 219 2.24 -14.40 22.29
CA ALA A 219 0.84 -14.79 22.18
C ALA A 219 0.06 -13.65 21.54
N SER A 220 -0.89 -13.97 20.67
CA SER A 220 -1.75 -13.00 20.04
C SER A 220 -3.17 -13.50 19.91
N PHE A 221 -4.08 -12.56 19.84
CA PHE A 221 -5.49 -12.76 19.60
C PHE A 221 -5.96 -11.71 18.59
N ILE A 222 -6.80 -12.13 17.66
CA ILE A 222 -7.48 -11.24 16.72
C ILE A 222 -8.98 -11.52 16.76
N PHE A 223 -9.78 -10.48 16.93
CA PHE A 223 -11.21 -10.48 16.64
C PHE A 223 -11.40 -9.73 15.34
N PHE A 224 -12.13 -10.32 14.40
CA PHE A 224 -12.26 -9.83 13.04
C PHE A 224 -13.72 -9.88 12.61
N SER A 225 -14.18 -8.80 11.99
CA SER A 225 -15.51 -8.70 11.38
C SER A 225 -15.37 -8.07 9.99
N ASP A 226 -16.04 -8.63 9.02
CA ASP A 226 -16.10 -8.09 7.66
C ASP A 226 -17.50 -8.14 7.08
N GLN A 227 -17.78 -7.23 6.17
CA GLN A 227 -19.04 -7.15 5.45
C GLN A 227 -18.76 -7.25 3.96
N PHE A 228 -19.46 -8.17 3.28
CA PHE A 228 -19.45 -8.31 1.84
C PHE A 228 -20.81 -7.91 1.25
N SER A 229 -20.87 -7.68 -0.06
CA SER A 229 -22.14 -7.56 -0.75
C SER A 229 -22.89 -8.91 -0.72
N LYS A 230 -24.21 -8.87 -0.71
CA LYS A 230 -24.98 -10.10 -0.93
C LYS A 230 -24.65 -10.63 -2.33
N PRO A 231 -24.48 -11.95 -2.49
CA PRO A 231 -24.42 -12.53 -3.82
C PRO A 231 -25.73 -12.25 -4.54
N ASP A 232 -25.66 -11.92 -5.82
CA ASP A 232 -26.83 -11.83 -6.67
C ASP A 232 -27.43 -13.23 -6.75
N THR A 233 -28.65 -13.38 -6.22
CA THR A 233 -29.42 -14.63 -6.23
C THR A 233 -30.28 -14.68 -7.48
#